data_85e9b06510307a2438d59219d0288d21
#
_entry.id   85e9b06510307a2438d59219d0288d21
#
_cell.length_a   1.000
_cell.length_b   1.000
_cell.length_c   1.000
_cell.angle_alpha   90.00
_cell.angle_beta   90.00
_cell.angle_gamma   90.00
#
_symmetry.space_group_name_H-M   'P 1'
#
loop_
_entity.id
_entity.type
_entity.pdbx_description
1 polymer ?
#
loop_
_entity_poly.entity_id
_entity_poly.type
_entity_poly.pdbx_seq_one_letter_code
_entity_poly.pdbx_strand_id
1 'polypeptide(L)'
;AWAAVALGYTTTQASGLVGVVAIGTAAGALAASVIMKLDRATGVIPLGIGMGLLVIGMIAIHDVRVAAPFLALLGGLGGYLVVPMNALLQHRGHNLMGAGRSIAVQNFNEQACILGLGAFYAGMTRFGLSAFGAITVFGLAVAGTMELIRRWHARNRVRHQDEVERLLAIARSDKH
;
A
#
# COMPACT_ATOMS: atom_id res chain seq x y z
N ALA A 1 -10.84 0.43 -16.30
CA ALA A 1 -10.82 -0.74 -17.19
C ALA A 1 -11.60 -1.93 -16.60
N TRP A 2 -11.23 -2.45 -15.39
CA TRP A 2 -11.89 -3.62 -14.79
C TRP A 2 -13.41 -3.45 -14.63
N ALA A 3 -13.88 -2.36 -14.05
CA ALA A 3 -15.32 -2.13 -13.83
C ALA A 3 -16.14 -2.09 -15.14
N ALA A 4 -15.54 -1.66 -16.24
CA ALA A 4 -16.16 -1.69 -17.54
C ALA A 4 -16.31 -3.14 -18.07
N VAL A 5 -15.29 -3.97 -17.85
CA VAL A 5 -15.27 -5.36 -18.35
C VAL A 5 -16.08 -6.30 -17.45
N ALA A 6 -15.95 -6.18 -16.13
CA ALA A 6 -16.56 -7.08 -15.17
C ALA A 6 -18.00 -6.69 -14.78
N LEU A 7 -18.32 -5.40 -14.75
CA LEU A 7 -19.61 -4.87 -14.29
C LEU A 7 -20.41 -4.16 -15.39
N GLY A 8 -19.83 -3.97 -16.58
CA GLY A 8 -20.47 -3.21 -17.67
C GLY A 8 -20.61 -1.72 -17.37
N TYR A 9 -19.80 -1.17 -16.45
CA TYR A 9 -19.92 0.20 -15.95
C TYR A 9 -19.34 1.22 -16.93
N THR A 10 -20.03 2.37 -17.03
CA THR A 10 -19.49 3.57 -17.67
C THR A 10 -18.37 4.16 -16.82
N THR A 11 -17.57 5.06 -17.41
CA THR A 11 -16.47 5.75 -16.68
C THR A 11 -16.99 6.51 -15.47
N THR A 12 -18.17 7.13 -15.57
CA THR A 12 -18.80 7.87 -14.47
C THR A 12 -19.19 6.94 -13.31
N GLN A 13 -19.76 5.78 -13.62
CA GLN A 13 -20.12 4.79 -12.60
C GLN A 13 -18.87 4.16 -11.96
N ALA A 14 -17.83 3.92 -12.75
CA ALA A 14 -16.55 3.44 -12.25
C ALA A 14 -15.87 4.44 -11.30
N SER A 15 -16.06 5.74 -11.51
CA SER A 15 -15.57 6.79 -10.59
C SER A 15 -16.22 6.69 -9.22
N GLY A 16 -17.49 6.28 -9.13
CA GLY A 16 -18.16 6.03 -7.85
C GLY A 16 -17.45 4.94 -7.03
N LEU A 17 -16.95 3.89 -7.68
CA LEU A 17 -16.19 2.83 -7.00
C LEU A 17 -14.84 3.35 -6.46
N VAL A 18 -14.23 4.33 -7.12
CA VAL A 18 -13.02 4.99 -6.59
C VAL A 18 -13.34 5.74 -5.29
N GLY A 19 -14.54 6.37 -5.21
CA GLY A 19 -15.02 6.97 -3.97
C GLY A 19 -15.16 5.95 -2.84
N VAL A 20 -15.66 4.76 -3.13
CA VAL A 20 -15.75 3.65 -2.14
C VAL A 20 -14.36 3.24 -1.63
N VAL A 21 -13.37 3.12 -2.52
CA VAL A 21 -11.98 2.86 -2.14
C VAL A 21 -11.44 3.97 -1.24
N ALA A 22 -11.71 5.24 -1.58
CA ALA A 22 -11.24 6.39 -0.80
C ALA A 22 -11.83 6.39 0.62
N ILE A 23 -13.11 6.08 0.77
CA ILE A 23 -13.77 5.93 2.09
C ILE A 23 -13.09 4.80 2.87
N GLY A 24 -12.86 3.65 2.24
CA GLY A 24 -12.13 2.54 2.84
C GLY A 24 -10.74 2.97 3.31
N THR A 25 -9.99 3.67 2.45
CA THR A 25 -8.64 4.18 2.76
C THR A 25 -8.65 5.13 3.97
N ALA A 26 -9.61 6.04 4.03
CA ALA A 26 -9.76 6.96 5.17
C ALA A 26 -10.06 6.19 6.46
N ALA A 27 -10.96 5.21 6.42
CA ALA A 27 -11.30 4.38 7.58
C ALA A 27 -10.08 3.54 8.05
N GLY A 28 -9.33 2.95 7.11
CA GLY A 28 -8.11 2.20 7.40
C GLY A 28 -7.00 3.07 8.00
N ALA A 29 -6.83 4.29 7.47
CA ALA A 29 -5.87 5.26 7.97
C ALA A 29 -6.21 5.71 9.40
N LEU A 30 -7.49 5.99 9.69
CA LEU A 30 -7.96 6.31 11.03
C LEU A 30 -7.73 5.13 11.99
N ALA A 31 -8.08 3.91 11.60
CA ALA A 31 -7.84 2.72 12.41
C ALA A 31 -6.34 2.55 12.72
N ALA A 32 -5.47 2.73 11.72
CA ALA A 32 -4.03 2.63 11.92
C ALA A 32 -3.50 3.71 12.87
N SER A 33 -3.97 4.94 12.77
CA SER A 33 -3.53 6.05 13.63
C SER A 33 -3.85 5.84 15.10
N VAL A 34 -4.95 5.13 15.40
CA VAL A 34 -5.40 4.84 16.77
C VAL A 34 -4.74 3.55 17.32
N ILE A 35 -4.64 2.51 16.49
CA ILE A 35 -4.26 1.16 16.94
C ILE A 35 -2.74 0.94 16.85
N MET A 36 -2.09 1.49 15.79
CA MET A 36 -0.70 1.21 15.51
C MET A 36 0.26 2.13 16.26
N LYS A 37 1.20 1.51 16.95
CA LYS A 37 2.34 2.19 17.58
C LYS A 37 3.51 2.23 16.61
N LEU A 38 4.30 3.29 16.66
CA LEU A 38 5.44 3.52 15.77
C LEU A 38 6.50 2.39 15.84
N ASP A 39 6.73 1.84 17.02
CA ASP A 39 7.64 0.72 17.27
C ASP A 39 7.18 -0.60 16.62
N ARG A 40 5.88 -0.73 16.29
CA ARG A 40 5.29 -1.88 15.62
C ARG A 40 4.93 -1.63 14.16
N ALA A 41 5.29 -0.49 13.61
CA ALA A 41 4.93 -0.09 12.24
C ALA A 41 5.32 -1.14 11.18
N THR A 42 6.47 -1.80 11.33
CA THR A 42 6.92 -2.86 10.40
C THR A 42 6.07 -4.15 10.48
N GLY A 43 5.23 -4.30 11.51
CA GLY A 43 4.30 -5.43 11.65
C GLY A 43 3.19 -5.47 10.58
N VAL A 44 2.98 -4.38 9.85
CA VAL A 44 1.99 -4.33 8.76
C VAL A 44 2.50 -4.91 7.43
N ILE A 45 3.79 -5.20 7.29
CA ILE A 45 4.38 -5.74 6.04
C ILE A 45 3.63 -6.98 5.52
N PRO A 46 3.27 -7.99 6.35
CA PRO A 46 2.50 -9.15 5.88
C PRO A 46 1.12 -8.80 5.30
N LEU A 47 0.49 -7.70 5.78
CA LEU A 47 -0.79 -7.23 5.23
C LEU A 47 -0.66 -6.80 3.77
N GLY A 48 0.51 -6.25 3.38
CA GLY A 48 0.78 -5.90 1.98
C GLY A 48 0.81 -7.11 1.05
N ILE A 49 1.27 -8.27 1.54
CA ILE A 49 1.21 -9.53 0.78
C ILE A 49 -0.26 -9.95 0.60
N GLY A 50 -1.03 -9.93 1.70
CA GLY A 50 -2.47 -10.21 1.66
C GLY A 50 -3.22 -9.27 0.71
N MET A 51 -2.91 -7.98 0.73
CA MET A 51 -3.49 -6.99 -0.17
C MET A 51 -3.19 -7.30 -1.64
N GLY A 52 -1.95 -7.66 -1.98
CA GLY A 52 -1.58 -8.06 -3.35
C GLY A 52 -2.36 -9.28 -3.83
N LEU A 53 -2.57 -10.27 -2.97
CA LEU A 53 -3.37 -11.46 -3.29
C LEU A 53 -4.87 -11.13 -3.40
N LEU A 54 -5.39 -10.26 -2.53
CA LEU A 54 -6.78 -9.79 -2.60
C LEU A 54 -7.05 -9.02 -3.90
N VAL A 55 -6.09 -8.22 -4.38
CA VAL A 55 -6.22 -7.55 -5.69
C VAL A 55 -6.48 -8.55 -6.81
N ILE A 56 -5.81 -9.71 -6.80
CA ILE A 56 -6.06 -10.79 -7.77
C ILE A 56 -7.47 -11.36 -7.60
N GLY A 57 -7.95 -11.48 -6.36
CA GLY A 57 -9.31 -11.93 -6.06
C GLY A 57 -10.40 -11.09 -6.72
N MET A 58 -10.13 -9.84 -7.06
CA MET A 58 -11.04 -8.96 -7.80
C MET A 58 -11.48 -9.51 -9.15
N ILE A 59 -10.68 -10.39 -9.75
CA ILE A 59 -10.98 -11.02 -11.04
C ILE A 59 -12.26 -11.89 -10.96
N ALA A 60 -12.51 -12.49 -9.81
CA ALA A 60 -13.67 -13.35 -9.58
C ALA A 60 -14.96 -12.57 -9.27
N ILE A 61 -14.89 -11.24 -9.11
CA ILE A 61 -16.03 -10.43 -8.70
C ILE A 61 -16.70 -9.81 -9.91
N HIS A 62 -17.99 -10.14 -10.10
CA HIS A 62 -18.83 -9.69 -11.21
C HIS A 62 -20.13 -9.02 -10.73
N ASP A 63 -20.33 -8.86 -9.41
CA ASP A 63 -21.48 -8.17 -8.82
C ASP A 63 -20.98 -6.96 -8.00
N VAL A 64 -21.62 -5.82 -8.24
CA VAL A 64 -21.30 -4.56 -7.53
C VAL A 64 -21.55 -4.65 -6.03
N ARG A 65 -22.53 -5.45 -5.61
CA ARG A 65 -22.83 -5.64 -4.18
C ARG A 65 -21.68 -6.31 -3.42
N VAL A 66 -20.90 -7.13 -4.12
CA VAL A 66 -19.69 -7.77 -3.60
C VAL A 66 -18.46 -6.88 -3.88
N ALA A 67 -18.43 -6.23 -5.05
CA ALA A 67 -17.32 -5.38 -5.45
C ALA A 67 -17.14 -4.17 -4.52
N ALA A 68 -18.23 -3.48 -4.14
CA ALA A 68 -18.14 -2.29 -3.31
C ALA A 68 -17.52 -2.56 -1.93
N PRO A 69 -18.01 -3.50 -1.11
CA PRO A 69 -17.38 -3.81 0.17
C PRO A 69 -15.97 -4.37 0.03
N PHE A 70 -15.71 -5.13 -1.03
CA PHE A 70 -14.37 -5.66 -1.32
C PHE A 70 -13.37 -4.53 -1.65
N LEU A 71 -13.78 -3.56 -2.46
CA LEU A 71 -12.99 -2.37 -2.76
C LEU A 71 -12.77 -1.48 -1.54
N ALA A 72 -13.80 -1.32 -0.69
CA ALA A 72 -13.67 -0.63 0.59
C ALA A 72 -12.65 -1.33 1.50
N LEU A 73 -12.66 -2.67 1.54
CA LEU A 73 -11.69 -3.46 2.29
C LEU A 73 -10.27 -3.27 1.75
N LEU A 74 -10.08 -3.34 0.42
CA LEU A 74 -8.79 -3.09 -0.21
C LEU A 74 -8.28 -1.68 0.08
N GLY A 75 -9.14 -0.67 -0.03
CA GLY A 75 -8.81 0.69 0.37
C GLY A 75 -8.42 0.77 1.84
N GLY A 76 -9.18 0.13 2.73
CA GLY A 76 -8.92 0.07 4.16
C GLY A 76 -7.56 -0.55 4.50
N LEU A 77 -7.23 -1.67 3.88
CA LEU A 77 -5.91 -2.30 4.04
C LEU A 77 -4.79 -1.40 3.54
N GLY A 78 -4.99 -0.71 2.41
CA GLY A 78 -4.04 0.25 1.88
C GLY A 78 -3.79 1.41 2.85
N GLY A 79 -4.84 2.05 3.35
CA GLY A 79 -4.75 3.12 4.34
C GLY A 79 -4.12 2.67 5.65
N TYR A 80 -4.49 1.49 6.13
CA TYR A 80 -3.93 0.90 7.35
C TYR A 80 -2.43 0.59 7.21
N LEU A 81 -1.96 0.23 6.03
CA LEU A 81 -0.56 -0.06 5.74
C LEU A 81 0.28 1.22 5.57
N VAL A 82 -0.26 2.20 4.84
CA VAL A 82 0.48 3.41 4.45
C VAL A 82 0.78 4.31 5.65
N VAL A 83 -0.17 4.49 6.57
CA VAL A 83 -0.04 5.44 7.69
C VAL A 83 1.14 5.10 8.61
N PRO A 84 1.27 3.88 9.19
CA PRO A 84 2.37 3.58 10.09
C PRO A 84 3.72 3.54 9.37
N MET A 85 3.75 3.13 8.10
CA MET A 85 4.98 3.10 7.32
C MET A 85 5.47 4.51 7.01
N ASN A 86 4.58 5.42 6.64
CA ASN A 86 4.92 6.83 6.41
C ASN A 86 5.34 7.52 7.71
N ALA A 87 4.65 7.27 8.82
CA ALA A 87 5.03 7.82 10.12
C ALA A 87 6.44 7.37 10.54
N LEU A 88 6.77 6.07 10.36
CA LEU A 88 8.10 5.55 10.66
C LEU A 88 9.17 6.18 9.75
N LEU A 89 8.87 6.31 8.45
CA LEU A 89 9.78 6.91 7.48
C LEU A 89 10.04 8.37 7.80
N GLN A 90 9.00 9.14 8.12
CA GLN A 90 9.12 10.55 8.48
C GLN A 90 9.90 10.74 9.80
N HIS A 91 9.61 9.93 10.81
CA HIS A 91 10.33 9.96 12.08
C HIS A 91 11.83 9.71 11.89
N ARG A 92 12.20 8.66 11.18
CA ARG A 92 13.61 8.34 10.88
C ARG A 92 14.26 9.38 9.98
N GLY A 93 13.56 9.85 8.98
CA GLY A 93 14.05 10.86 8.05
C GLY A 93 14.26 12.23 8.72
N HIS A 94 13.39 12.59 9.67
CA HIS A 94 13.56 13.80 10.47
C HIS A 94 14.89 13.78 11.22
N ASN A 95 15.22 12.68 11.88
CA ASN A 95 16.44 12.51 12.64
C ASN A 95 17.72 12.48 11.78
N LEU A 96 17.62 12.05 10.52
CA LEU A 96 18.77 11.92 9.61
C LEU A 96 19.04 13.18 8.78
N MET A 97 18.00 13.84 8.28
CA MET A 97 18.15 14.93 7.29
C MET A 97 17.22 16.13 7.52
N GLY A 98 16.45 16.12 8.61
CA GLY A 98 15.44 17.13 8.93
C GLY A 98 14.10 16.88 8.23
N ALA A 99 13.03 17.44 8.85
CA ALA A 99 11.65 17.16 8.44
C ALA A 99 11.35 17.53 6.98
N GLY A 100 11.74 18.74 6.55
CA GLY A 100 11.44 19.22 5.21
C GLY A 100 12.05 18.36 4.09
N ARG A 101 13.32 17.99 4.24
CA ARG A 101 14.00 17.12 3.26
C ARG A 101 13.42 15.72 3.25
N SER A 102 13.09 15.15 4.41
CA SER A 102 12.50 13.84 4.54
C SER A 102 11.15 13.76 3.80
N ILE A 103 10.27 14.75 4.03
CA ILE A 103 8.96 14.83 3.36
C ILE A 103 9.13 15.02 1.85
N ALA A 104 10.07 15.88 1.41
CA ALA A 104 10.32 16.11 0.00
C ALA A 104 10.77 14.84 -0.73
N VAL A 105 11.72 14.09 -0.15
CA VAL A 105 12.20 12.81 -0.72
C VAL A 105 11.09 11.78 -0.75
N GLN A 106 10.28 11.69 0.31
CA GLN A 106 9.13 10.78 0.36
C GLN A 106 8.14 11.08 -0.75
N ASN A 107 7.69 12.34 -0.86
CA ASN A 107 6.74 12.76 -1.89
C ASN A 107 7.30 12.55 -3.30
N PHE A 108 8.58 12.85 -3.52
CA PHE A 108 9.21 12.60 -4.82
C PHE A 108 9.17 11.12 -5.19
N ASN A 109 9.56 10.23 -4.27
CA ASN A 109 9.54 8.79 -4.52
C ASN A 109 8.11 8.28 -4.76
N GLU A 110 7.13 8.78 -4.00
CA GLU A 110 5.72 8.42 -4.17
C GLU A 110 5.22 8.80 -5.57
N GLN A 111 5.46 10.05 -6.00
CA GLN A 111 5.07 10.50 -7.33
C GLN A 111 5.81 9.75 -8.44
N ALA A 112 7.10 9.47 -8.27
CA ALA A 112 7.88 8.68 -9.22
C ALA A 112 7.32 7.25 -9.35
N CYS A 113 6.94 6.62 -8.24
CA CYS A 113 6.29 5.30 -8.25
C CYS A 113 4.91 5.35 -8.95
N ILE A 114 4.08 6.36 -8.67
CA ILE A 114 2.77 6.53 -9.32
C ILE A 114 2.94 6.66 -10.83
N LEU A 115 3.85 7.53 -11.29
CA LEU A 115 4.14 7.73 -12.71
C LEU A 115 4.70 6.46 -13.35
N GLY A 116 5.65 5.79 -12.69
CA GLY A 116 6.27 4.56 -13.18
C GLY A 116 5.24 3.42 -13.33
N LEU A 117 4.40 3.22 -12.32
CA LEU A 117 3.34 2.20 -12.36
C LEU A 117 2.26 2.55 -13.39
N GLY A 118 1.92 3.84 -13.52
CA GLY A 118 0.99 4.32 -14.56
C GLY A 118 1.52 4.09 -15.97
N ALA A 119 2.80 4.41 -16.22
CA ALA A 119 3.46 4.16 -17.49
C ALA A 119 3.56 2.66 -17.80
N PHE A 120 3.88 1.84 -16.79
CA PHE A 120 3.92 0.40 -16.90
C PHE A 120 2.54 -0.17 -17.28
N TYR A 121 1.47 0.28 -16.61
CA TYR A 121 0.09 -0.09 -16.94
C TYR A 121 -0.27 0.32 -18.38
N ALA A 122 0.03 1.55 -18.77
CA ALA A 122 -0.23 2.04 -20.13
C ALA A 122 0.53 1.23 -21.18
N GLY A 123 1.78 0.85 -20.90
CA GLY A 123 2.55 -0.06 -21.74
C GLY A 123 1.90 -1.43 -21.90
N MET A 124 1.51 -2.06 -20.77
CA MET A 124 0.85 -3.38 -20.81
C MET A 124 -0.43 -3.35 -21.65
N THR A 125 -1.27 -2.33 -21.47
CA THR A 125 -2.52 -2.21 -22.26
C THR A 125 -2.25 -1.96 -23.73
N ARG A 126 -1.21 -1.21 -24.07
CA ARG A 126 -0.78 -0.99 -25.47
C ARG A 126 -0.30 -2.28 -26.15
N PHE A 127 0.33 -3.17 -25.39
CA PHE A 127 0.73 -4.49 -25.89
C PHE A 127 -0.41 -5.54 -25.86
N GLY A 128 -1.65 -5.11 -25.64
CA GLY A 128 -2.83 -5.94 -25.72
C GLY A 128 -3.13 -6.76 -24.46
N LEU A 129 -2.50 -6.46 -23.33
CA LEU A 129 -2.82 -7.15 -22.08
C LEU A 129 -4.24 -6.77 -21.62
N SER A 130 -5.05 -7.78 -21.32
CA SER A 130 -6.41 -7.58 -20.80
C SER A 130 -6.41 -6.92 -19.43
N ALA A 131 -7.53 -6.30 -19.02
CA ALA A 131 -7.70 -5.73 -17.70
C ALA A 131 -7.44 -6.76 -16.57
N PHE A 132 -7.90 -7.99 -16.76
CA PHE A 132 -7.65 -9.09 -15.81
C PHE A 132 -6.18 -9.50 -15.76
N GLY A 133 -5.49 -9.53 -16.91
CA GLY A 133 -4.05 -9.77 -16.97
C GLY A 133 -3.26 -8.68 -16.23
N ALA A 134 -3.63 -7.42 -16.41
CA ALA A 134 -3.02 -6.30 -15.69
C ALA A 134 -3.22 -6.43 -14.16
N ILE A 135 -4.43 -6.73 -13.69
CA ILE A 135 -4.72 -6.96 -12.27
C ILE A 135 -3.85 -8.09 -11.71
N THR A 136 -3.73 -9.20 -12.44
CA THR A 136 -2.88 -10.33 -12.02
C THR A 136 -1.43 -9.91 -11.87
N VAL A 137 -0.88 -9.23 -12.88
CA VAL A 137 0.51 -8.75 -12.84
C VAL A 137 0.75 -7.79 -11.68
N PHE A 138 -0.14 -6.80 -11.48
CA PHE A 138 -0.03 -5.86 -10.35
C PHE A 138 -0.17 -6.56 -9.00
N GLY A 139 -1.13 -7.45 -8.83
CA GLY A 139 -1.33 -8.19 -7.58
C GLY A 139 -0.11 -9.05 -7.23
N LEU A 140 0.45 -9.77 -8.22
CA LEU A 140 1.67 -10.55 -8.03
C LEU A 140 2.90 -9.67 -7.77
N ALA A 141 3.02 -8.54 -8.45
CA ALA A 141 4.11 -7.59 -8.23
C ALA A 141 4.06 -7.02 -6.81
N VAL A 142 2.89 -6.62 -6.32
CA VAL A 142 2.71 -6.12 -4.95
C VAL A 142 3.02 -7.22 -3.93
N ALA A 143 2.43 -8.41 -4.07
CA ALA A 143 2.66 -9.52 -3.16
C ALA A 143 4.13 -9.96 -3.15
N GLY A 144 4.76 -10.06 -4.32
CA GLY A 144 6.16 -10.45 -4.46
C GLY A 144 7.12 -9.42 -3.87
N THR A 145 6.88 -8.12 -4.13
CA THR A 145 7.69 -7.04 -3.56
C THR A 145 7.56 -7.01 -2.03
N MET A 146 6.35 -7.16 -1.49
CA MET A 146 6.13 -7.19 -0.05
C MET A 146 6.76 -8.41 0.62
N GLU A 147 6.74 -9.58 -0.05
CA GLU A 147 7.44 -10.78 0.44
C GLU A 147 8.96 -10.57 0.43
N LEU A 148 9.50 -9.93 -0.61
CA LEU A 148 10.92 -9.60 -0.69
C LEU A 148 11.33 -8.65 0.44
N ILE A 149 10.54 -7.60 0.69
CA ILE A 149 10.75 -6.66 1.80
C ILE A 149 10.68 -7.38 3.14
N ARG A 150 9.70 -8.28 3.33
CA ARG A 150 9.57 -9.09 4.55
C ARG A 150 10.82 -9.92 4.82
N ARG A 151 11.32 -10.62 3.80
CA ARG A 151 12.54 -11.43 3.90
C ARG A 151 13.76 -10.58 4.18
N TRP A 152 13.88 -9.45 3.49
CA TRP A 152 14.99 -8.52 3.69
C TRP A 152 14.97 -7.92 5.10
N HIS A 153 13.80 -7.49 5.57
CA HIS A 153 13.61 -7.00 6.93
C HIS A 153 13.97 -8.05 7.98
N ALA A 154 13.53 -9.30 7.80
CA ALA A 154 13.87 -10.40 8.69
C ALA A 154 15.40 -10.65 8.76
N ARG A 155 16.07 -10.64 7.60
CA ARG A 155 17.53 -10.80 7.52
C ARG A 155 18.27 -9.64 8.21
N ASN A 156 17.82 -8.40 8.00
CA ASN A 156 18.42 -7.23 8.63
C ASN A 156 18.24 -7.22 10.15
N ARG A 157 17.10 -7.68 10.65
CA ARG A 157 16.89 -7.81 12.11
C ARG A 157 17.92 -8.76 12.75
N VAL A 158 18.22 -9.86 12.10
CA VAL A 158 19.22 -10.82 12.60
C VAL A 158 20.64 -10.26 12.48
N ARG A 159 20.92 -9.55 11.39
CA ARG A 159 22.28 -9.06 11.09
C ARG A 159 22.69 -7.80 11.87
N HIS A 160 21.71 -6.96 12.23
CA HIS A 160 21.90 -5.66 12.89
C HIS A 160 21.00 -5.53 14.11
N GLN A 161 20.96 -6.54 14.97
CA GLN A 161 20.03 -6.65 16.09
C GLN A 161 20.19 -5.46 17.06
N ASP A 162 21.43 -5.12 17.44
CA ASP A 162 21.72 -4.04 18.37
C ASP A 162 21.29 -2.66 17.85
N GLU A 163 21.51 -2.41 16.56
CA GLU A 163 21.10 -1.16 15.92
C GLU A 163 19.58 -1.02 15.80
N VAL A 164 18.90 -2.12 15.46
CA VAL A 164 17.43 -2.19 15.37
C VAL A 164 16.81 -1.95 16.76
N GLU A 165 17.36 -2.57 17.82
CA GLU A 165 16.90 -2.38 19.19
C GLU A 165 17.10 -0.94 19.66
N ARG A 166 18.25 -0.33 19.36
CA ARG A 166 18.53 1.08 19.64
C ARG A 166 17.51 2.01 18.95
N LEU A 167 17.23 1.80 17.67
CA LEU A 167 16.25 2.60 16.91
C LEU A 167 14.81 2.42 17.44
N LEU A 168 14.46 1.23 17.87
CA LEU A 168 13.16 0.96 18.49
C LEU A 168 13.05 1.60 19.88
N ALA A 169 14.14 1.65 20.65
CA ALA A 169 14.19 2.33 21.92
C ALA A 169 13.97 3.84 21.77
N ILE A 170 14.59 4.47 20.78
CA ILE A 170 14.36 5.89 20.44
C ILE A 170 12.89 6.12 20.08
N ALA A 171 12.30 5.28 19.21
CA ALA A 171 10.90 5.39 18.84
C ALA A 171 9.90 5.17 20.00
N ARG A 172 10.35 4.56 21.10
CA ARG A 172 9.56 4.41 22.34
C ARG A 172 9.71 5.61 23.27
N SER A 173 10.90 6.23 23.31
CA SER A 173 11.18 7.36 24.19
C SER A 173 10.53 8.65 23.73
N ASP A 174 10.32 8.85 22.43
CA ASP A 174 9.67 10.03 21.86
C ASP A 174 8.14 10.11 22.11
N LYS A 175 7.64 9.32 23.04
CA LYS A 175 6.23 9.27 23.45
C LYS A 175 5.86 10.22 24.59
N HIS A 176 6.76 11.10 25.00
CA HIS A 176 6.49 12.06 26.07
C HIS A 176 6.51 13.48 25.54
#